data_2b7b879c1ba4f715379b77a975b97a26
#
_entry.id   2b7b879c1ba4f715379b77a975b97a26
#
_cell.length_a   1.000
_cell.length_b   1.000
_cell.length_c   1.000
_cell.angle_alpha   90.00
_cell.angle_beta   90.00
_cell.angle_gamma   90.00
#
_symmetry.space_group_name_H-M   'P 1'
#
loop_
_entity.id
_entity.type
_entity.pdbx_description
1 polymer ?
#
loop_
_entity_poly.entity_id
_entity_poly.type
_entity_poly.pdbx_seq_one_letter_code
_entity_poly.pdbx_strand_id
1 'polypeptide(L)'
;MFEKNLNGKFLFVRHGLTEFNKIQNETHSESIEFIGEYSDAVLSQEGIAQAINAQKFINNIKIEKVYCSPLKRALETCLKIFESHPNKDNIIIEVFPLVTEFLNICYDFPNSIEENKKIYNMNSKVKFNWKSFEEIFGEKQNLFFLSYLDNLNEEEYNKFYKIFEEANKNKTMDKAIEELVKYKKENNISTLESYKHIFNRTQEFKKYLKEKHIGSIDDLSQKIIIVTHGGFIKFSTSKSVLNQKAFNDWPKDCCFADNCEFISVNI
;
A
#
# COMPACT_ATOMS: atom_id res chain seq x y z
N MET A 1 -7.51 -20.71 -6.38
CA MET A 1 -8.94 -20.89 -6.00
C MET A 1 -9.43 -19.54 -5.45
N PHE A 2 -9.98 -18.67 -6.33
CA PHE A 2 -10.21 -17.24 -6.06
C PHE A 2 -11.69 -16.89 -5.78
N GLU A 3 -12.48 -17.81 -5.26
CA GLU A 3 -13.90 -17.59 -4.98
C GLU A 3 -14.14 -17.37 -3.48
N LYS A 4 -13.55 -16.34 -2.91
CA LYS A 4 -14.08 -15.76 -1.67
C LYS A 4 -15.16 -14.77 -2.06
N ASN A 5 -16.30 -14.81 -1.36
CA ASN A 5 -17.51 -14.04 -1.59
C ASN A 5 -17.24 -12.57 -2.04
N LEU A 6 -17.32 -12.31 -3.36
CA LEU A 6 -17.02 -11.01 -3.98
C LEU A 6 -18.28 -10.15 -4.18
N ASN A 7 -19.34 -10.42 -3.42
CA ASN A 7 -20.63 -9.75 -3.58
C ASN A 7 -20.65 -8.31 -3.04
N GLY A 8 -19.65 -7.90 -2.27
CA GLY A 8 -19.58 -6.52 -1.74
C GLY A 8 -19.27 -5.47 -2.81
N LYS A 9 -19.56 -4.21 -2.49
CA LYS A 9 -19.25 -3.04 -3.31
C LYS A 9 -17.74 -2.78 -3.41
N PHE A 10 -17.02 -2.94 -2.30
CA PHE A 10 -15.60 -2.63 -2.17
C PHE A 10 -14.76 -3.91 -2.18
N LEU A 11 -13.85 -3.99 -3.16
CA LEU A 11 -12.93 -5.12 -3.32
C LEU A 11 -11.49 -4.65 -3.06
N PHE A 12 -10.88 -5.16 -2.02
CA PHE A 12 -9.48 -4.91 -1.69
C PHE A 12 -8.61 -5.98 -2.35
N VAL A 13 -7.50 -5.55 -2.90
CA VAL A 13 -6.57 -6.41 -3.65
C VAL A 13 -5.18 -6.22 -3.06
N ARG A 14 -4.54 -7.30 -2.60
CA ARG A 14 -3.12 -7.26 -2.24
C ARG A 14 -2.26 -7.22 -3.50
N HIS A 15 -1.19 -6.42 -3.50
CA HIS A 15 -0.22 -6.39 -4.59
C HIS A 15 0.35 -7.78 -4.91
N GLY A 16 0.86 -7.97 -6.14
CA GLY A 16 1.54 -9.20 -6.57
C GLY A 16 2.86 -9.45 -5.83
N LEU A 17 3.41 -10.65 -5.95
CA LEU A 17 4.67 -11.04 -5.32
C LEU A 17 5.83 -10.14 -5.79
N THR A 18 6.67 -9.68 -4.84
CA THR A 18 7.87 -8.88 -5.14
C THR A 18 9.13 -9.72 -5.01
N GLU A 19 10.25 -9.25 -5.56
CA GLU A 19 11.54 -9.91 -5.36
C GLU A 19 11.90 -9.97 -3.87
N PHE A 20 11.59 -8.92 -3.11
CA PHE A 20 11.78 -8.92 -1.65
C PHE A 20 11.01 -10.06 -0.97
N ASN A 21 9.70 -10.18 -1.24
CA ASN A 21 8.89 -11.25 -0.64
C ASN A 21 9.38 -12.65 -1.06
N LYS A 22 9.86 -12.81 -2.29
CA LYS A 22 10.44 -14.07 -2.77
C LYS A 22 11.68 -14.45 -1.97
N ILE A 23 12.64 -13.53 -1.85
CA ILE A 23 13.89 -13.75 -1.07
C ILE A 23 13.54 -14.02 0.39
N GLN A 24 12.61 -13.28 0.99
CA GLN A 24 12.19 -13.47 2.38
C GLN A 24 11.59 -14.85 2.60
N ASN A 25 10.73 -15.31 1.69
CA ASN A 25 10.10 -16.64 1.75
C ASN A 25 11.13 -17.78 1.59
N GLU A 26 12.15 -17.61 0.74
CA GLU A 26 13.18 -18.60 0.49
C GLU A 26 14.23 -18.67 1.60
N THR A 27 14.62 -17.54 2.14
CA THR A 27 15.73 -17.45 3.10
C THR A 27 15.29 -17.42 4.56
N HIS A 28 14.05 -17.01 4.82
CA HIS A 28 13.54 -16.71 6.18
C HIS A 28 14.45 -15.76 6.97
N SER A 29 15.25 -14.95 6.26
CA SER A 29 16.25 -14.07 6.88
C SER A 29 15.64 -12.72 7.21
N GLU A 30 15.69 -12.36 8.49
CA GLU A 30 15.31 -11.01 8.93
C GLU A 30 16.32 -9.94 8.48
N SER A 31 17.55 -10.33 8.09
CA SER A 31 18.59 -9.37 7.71
C SER A 31 18.20 -8.51 6.49
N ILE A 32 17.39 -9.03 5.56
CA ILE A 32 16.96 -8.30 4.38
C ILE A 32 16.00 -7.14 4.70
N GLU A 33 15.34 -7.18 5.86
CA GLU A 33 14.42 -6.14 6.31
C GLU A 33 15.10 -4.78 6.54
N PHE A 34 16.43 -4.81 6.72
CA PHE A 34 17.28 -3.66 6.99
C PHE A 34 18.05 -3.16 5.76
N ILE A 35 17.82 -3.72 4.58
CA ILE A 35 18.52 -3.35 3.35
C ILE A 35 17.70 -2.30 2.61
N GLY A 36 18.22 -1.08 2.51
CA GLY A 36 17.56 0.05 1.88
C GLY A 36 17.24 -0.14 0.39
N GLU A 37 18.04 -0.93 -0.32
CA GLU A 37 17.83 -1.26 -1.74
C GLU A 37 16.47 -1.95 -2.00
N TYR A 38 15.88 -2.59 -0.99
CA TYR A 38 14.55 -3.19 -1.09
C TYR A 38 13.42 -2.22 -0.81
N SER A 39 13.71 -0.96 -0.47
CA SER A 39 12.66 0.05 -0.31
C SER A 39 11.91 0.23 -1.62
N ASP A 40 10.58 0.36 -1.52
CA ASP A 40 9.69 0.51 -2.68
C ASP A 40 9.92 -0.53 -3.81
N ALA A 41 10.15 -1.78 -3.43
CA ALA A 41 10.46 -2.86 -4.37
C ALA A 41 9.33 -3.06 -5.42
N VAL A 42 9.75 -3.44 -6.63
CA VAL A 42 8.88 -3.76 -7.76
C VAL A 42 8.37 -5.21 -7.71
N LEU A 43 7.42 -5.55 -8.57
CA LEU A 43 6.95 -6.93 -8.72
C LEU A 43 8.05 -7.84 -9.27
N SER A 44 8.09 -9.07 -8.79
CA SER A 44 8.83 -10.16 -9.44
C SER A 44 8.13 -10.59 -10.73
N GLN A 45 8.82 -11.39 -11.56
CA GLN A 45 8.19 -11.99 -12.75
C GLN A 45 6.97 -12.83 -12.39
N GLU A 46 7.03 -13.54 -11.26
CA GLU A 46 5.89 -14.27 -10.72
C GLU A 46 4.75 -13.34 -10.31
N GLY A 47 5.05 -12.21 -9.62
CA GLY A 47 4.05 -11.21 -9.26
C GLY A 47 3.37 -10.58 -10.48
N ILE A 48 4.14 -10.32 -11.55
CA ILE A 48 3.58 -9.87 -12.83
C ILE A 48 2.61 -10.92 -13.40
N ALA A 49 3.01 -12.20 -13.40
CA ALA A 49 2.14 -13.27 -13.85
C ALA A 49 0.87 -13.42 -12.99
N GLN A 50 0.96 -13.26 -11.67
CA GLN A 50 -0.19 -13.23 -10.77
C GLN A 50 -1.16 -12.09 -11.12
N ALA A 51 -0.66 -10.88 -11.36
CA ALA A 51 -1.46 -9.72 -11.74
C ALA A 51 -2.13 -9.90 -13.12
N ILE A 52 -1.42 -10.46 -14.10
CA ILE A 52 -1.98 -10.81 -15.42
C ILE A 52 -3.07 -11.88 -15.28
N ASN A 53 -2.87 -12.88 -14.43
CA ASN A 53 -3.90 -13.91 -14.21
C ASN A 53 -5.18 -13.32 -13.56
N ALA A 54 -5.04 -12.31 -12.72
CA ALA A 54 -6.17 -11.59 -12.12
C ALA A 54 -7.05 -10.84 -13.15
N GLN A 55 -6.54 -10.55 -14.34
CA GLN A 55 -7.32 -9.97 -15.45
C GLN A 55 -8.54 -10.81 -15.81
N LYS A 56 -8.42 -12.15 -15.75
CA LYS A 56 -9.52 -13.07 -16.08
C LYS A 56 -10.77 -12.82 -15.22
N PHE A 57 -10.54 -12.38 -14.00
CA PHE A 57 -11.60 -12.03 -13.07
C PHE A 57 -12.09 -10.60 -13.28
N ILE A 58 -11.16 -9.63 -13.29
CA ILE A 58 -11.50 -8.21 -13.30
C ILE A 58 -12.15 -7.76 -14.61
N ASN A 59 -11.79 -8.37 -15.75
CA ASN A 59 -12.31 -7.99 -17.06
C ASN A 59 -13.82 -8.20 -17.20
N ASN A 60 -14.44 -8.99 -16.33
CA ASN A 60 -15.88 -9.22 -16.30
C ASN A 60 -16.63 -8.31 -15.30
N ILE A 61 -15.91 -7.44 -14.59
CA ILE A 61 -16.47 -6.57 -13.55
C ILE A 61 -16.63 -5.16 -14.10
N LYS A 62 -17.80 -4.56 -13.90
CA LYS A 62 -17.97 -3.13 -14.09
C LYS A 62 -17.31 -2.37 -12.98
N ILE A 63 -16.40 -1.47 -13.31
CA ILE A 63 -15.60 -0.71 -12.37
C ILE A 63 -16.13 0.72 -12.29
N GLU A 64 -16.48 1.15 -11.09
CA GLU A 64 -16.85 2.53 -10.80
C GLU A 64 -15.60 3.38 -10.51
N LYS A 65 -14.70 2.87 -9.66
CA LYS A 65 -13.50 3.59 -9.24
C LYS A 65 -12.39 2.62 -8.87
N VAL A 66 -11.14 3.07 -9.04
CA VAL A 66 -9.95 2.37 -8.55
C VAL A 66 -9.14 3.30 -7.67
N TYR A 67 -8.79 2.85 -6.47
CA TYR A 67 -7.81 3.47 -5.58
C TYR A 67 -6.57 2.60 -5.50
N CYS A 68 -5.41 3.22 -5.42
CA CYS A 68 -4.13 2.51 -5.41
C CYS A 68 -3.16 3.13 -4.40
N SER A 69 -2.42 2.29 -3.71
CA SER A 69 -1.27 2.71 -2.91
C SER A 69 -0.19 3.37 -3.80
N PRO A 70 0.56 4.36 -3.27
CA PRO A 70 1.64 5.02 -4.01
C PRO A 70 2.89 4.16 -4.19
N LEU A 71 2.99 2.99 -3.55
CA LEU A 71 4.17 2.11 -3.63
C LEU A 71 4.21 1.37 -4.97
N LYS A 72 5.42 1.23 -5.56
CA LYS A 72 5.64 0.65 -6.91
C LYS A 72 4.94 -0.68 -7.10
N ARG A 73 5.06 -1.61 -6.14
CA ARG A 73 4.41 -2.93 -6.21
C ARG A 73 2.89 -2.87 -6.39
N ALA A 74 2.23 -1.86 -5.79
CA ALA A 74 0.80 -1.67 -5.96
C ALA A 74 0.47 -0.98 -7.29
N LEU A 75 1.26 0.01 -7.71
CA LEU A 75 1.12 0.69 -9.00
C LEU A 75 1.32 -0.29 -10.16
N GLU A 76 2.34 -1.14 -10.12
CA GLU A 76 2.57 -2.19 -11.11
C GLU A 76 1.46 -3.24 -11.13
N THR A 77 0.96 -3.63 -9.96
CA THR A 77 -0.19 -4.52 -9.86
C THR A 77 -1.41 -3.90 -10.54
N CYS A 78 -1.73 -2.62 -10.27
CA CYS A 78 -2.78 -1.88 -10.96
C CYS A 78 -2.57 -1.87 -12.47
N LEU A 79 -1.38 -1.48 -12.93
CA LEU A 79 -1.06 -1.44 -14.35
C LEU A 79 -1.33 -2.78 -15.01
N LYS A 80 -0.83 -3.89 -14.41
CA LYS A 80 -0.98 -5.23 -14.96
C LYS A 80 -2.41 -5.77 -14.89
N ILE A 81 -3.15 -5.48 -13.85
CA ILE A 81 -4.55 -5.91 -13.74
C ILE A 81 -5.44 -5.21 -14.79
N PHE A 82 -5.25 -3.90 -14.99
CA PHE A 82 -6.18 -3.10 -15.77
C PHE A 82 -5.76 -2.84 -17.22
N GLU A 83 -4.51 -3.13 -17.62
CA GLU A 83 -4.02 -2.84 -18.99
C GLU A 83 -4.79 -3.55 -20.11
N SER A 84 -5.50 -4.64 -19.82
CA SER A 84 -6.36 -5.38 -20.77
C SER A 84 -7.85 -5.25 -20.49
N HIS A 85 -8.24 -4.45 -19.50
CA HIS A 85 -9.67 -4.29 -19.16
C HIS A 85 -10.44 -3.67 -20.33
N PRO A 86 -11.65 -4.19 -20.69
CA PRO A 86 -12.43 -3.66 -21.82
C PRO A 86 -12.69 -2.15 -21.77
N ASN A 87 -12.82 -1.58 -20.57
CA ASN A 87 -13.07 -0.15 -20.35
C ASN A 87 -11.83 0.60 -19.83
N LYS A 88 -10.61 0.10 -20.05
CA LYS A 88 -9.37 0.69 -19.52
C LYS A 88 -9.20 2.19 -19.79
N ASP A 89 -9.65 2.67 -20.94
CA ASP A 89 -9.50 4.07 -21.34
C ASP A 89 -10.33 5.03 -20.47
N ASN A 90 -11.38 4.51 -19.82
CA ASN A 90 -12.25 5.21 -18.88
C ASN A 90 -11.87 4.97 -17.41
N ILE A 91 -10.98 4.01 -17.12
CA ILE A 91 -10.52 3.74 -15.77
C ILE A 91 -9.44 4.77 -15.40
N ILE A 92 -9.73 5.53 -14.35
CA ILE A 92 -8.76 6.45 -13.73
C ILE A 92 -8.42 5.90 -12.36
N ILE A 93 -7.15 5.49 -12.18
CA ILE A 93 -6.62 4.97 -10.93
C ILE A 93 -6.22 6.15 -10.06
N GLU A 94 -6.90 6.36 -8.96
CA GLU A 94 -6.57 7.40 -7.99
C GLU A 94 -5.52 6.88 -7.01
N VAL A 95 -4.33 7.48 -7.06
CA VAL A 95 -3.27 7.16 -6.10
C VAL A 95 -3.58 7.86 -4.79
N PHE A 96 -3.75 7.06 -3.72
CA PHE A 96 -4.27 7.55 -2.46
C PHE A 96 -3.34 7.19 -1.30
N PRO A 97 -2.84 8.18 -0.52
CA PRO A 97 -1.80 7.93 0.47
C PRO A 97 -2.26 7.05 1.63
N LEU A 98 -3.52 7.14 2.06
CA LEU A 98 -4.02 6.37 3.20
C LEU A 98 -3.98 4.85 2.99
N VAL A 99 -3.92 4.36 1.74
CA VAL A 99 -3.92 2.92 1.44
C VAL A 99 -2.51 2.33 1.28
N THR A 100 -1.47 3.04 1.76
CA THR A 100 -0.10 2.52 1.82
C THR A 100 0.05 1.42 2.87
N GLU A 101 1.19 0.69 2.84
CA GLU A 101 1.47 -0.39 3.77
C GLU A 101 1.64 0.12 5.22
N PHE A 102 1.56 -0.78 6.16
CA PHE A 102 1.98 -0.61 7.54
C PHE A 102 3.50 -0.43 7.59
N LEU A 103 3.99 0.71 8.12
CA LEU A 103 5.39 1.08 8.03
C LEU A 103 6.22 0.46 9.15
N ASN A 104 7.12 -0.44 8.81
CA ASN A 104 7.95 -1.13 9.80
C ASN A 104 9.37 -1.52 9.36
N ILE A 105 9.55 -1.93 8.12
CA ILE A 105 10.82 -2.38 7.55
C ILE A 105 11.16 -1.60 6.28
N CYS A 106 12.40 -1.67 5.77
CA CYS A 106 12.80 -0.89 4.59
C CYS A 106 11.86 -1.05 3.39
N TYR A 107 11.37 -2.24 3.15
CA TYR A 107 10.43 -2.58 2.08
C TYR A 107 9.12 -1.78 2.09
N ASP A 108 8.68 -1.28 3.26
CA ASP A 108 7.39 -0.60 3.43
C ASP A 108 7.42 0.88 3.03
N PHE A 109 8.60 1.43 2.81
CA PHE A 109 8.79 2.85 2.53
C PHE A 109 8.90 3.13 1.04
N PRO A 110 8.32 4.25 0.55
CA PRO A 110 8.53 4.73 -0.81
C PRO A 110 9.92 5.34 -0.97
N ASN A 111 10.51 5.23 -2.16
CA ASN A 111 11.74 5.94 -2.49
C ASN A 111 11.45 7.38 -2.96
N SER A 112 10.68 7.53 -4.03
CA SER A 112 10.33 8.83 -4.59
C SER A 112 8.95 8.80 -5.24
N ILE A 113 8.04 9.56 -4.69
CA ILE A 113 6.70 9.73 -5.28
C ILE A 113 6.76 10.47 -6.61
N GLU A 114 7.65 11.45 -6.74
CA GLU A 114 7.85 12.20 -7.99
C GLU A 114 8.35 11.30 -9.12
N GLU A 115 9.30 10.40 -8.83
CA GLU A 115 9.76 9.42 -9.82
C GLU A 115 8.66 8.42 -10.18
N ASN A 116 7.90 7.93 -9.20
CA ASN A 116 6.75 7.06 -9.44
C ASN A 116 5.72 7.74 -10.34
N LYS A 117 5.36 9.01 -10.07
CA LYS A 117 4.48 9.80 -10.95
C LYS A 117 5.01 9.88 -12.38
N LYS A 118 6.29 10.18 -12.54
CA LYS A 118 6.93 10.28 -13.86
C LYS A 118 6.87 8.95 -14.61
N ILE A 119 7.28 7.85 -13.97
CA ILE A 119 7.33 6.52 -14.58
C ILE A 119 5.93 6.06 -15.01
N TYR A 120 4.98 6.11 -14.09
CA TYR A 120 3.66 5.51 -14.32
C TYR A 120 2.75 6.38 -15.19
N ASN A 121 2.92 7.72 -15.20
CA ASN A 121 2.17 8.59 -16.11
C ASN A 121 2.69 8.54 -17.55
N MET A 122 4.00 8.38 -17.75
CA MET A 122 4.59 8.40 -19.12
C MET A 122 4.39 7.10 -19.89
N ASN A 123 4.42 5.95 -19.20
CA ASN A 123 4.48 4.63 -19.84
C ASN A 123 3.22 3.79 -19.63
N SER A 124 2.19 4.36 -19.03
CA SER A 124 1.01 3.62 -18.60
C SER A 124 -0.02 3.48 -19.71
N LYS A 125 -0.55 2.25 -19.87
CA LYS A 125 -1.74 1.95 -20.67
C LYS A 125 -3.04 2.29 -19.93
N VAL A 126 -2.96 2.66 -18.68
CA VAL A 126 -4.04 3.14 -17.82
C VAL A 126 -3.65 4.49 -17.22
N LYS A 127 -4.63 5.29 -16.83
CA LYS A 127 -4.40 6.66 -16.33
C LYS A 127 -4.29 6.65 -14.82
N PHE A 128 -3.18 7.17 -14.27
CA PHE A 128 -3.02 7.44 -12.85
C PHE A 128 -3.34 8.91 -12.54
N ASN A 129 -4.10 9.13 -11.48
CA ASN A 129 -4.43 10.45 -10.95
C ASN A 129 -3.80 10.62 -9.57
N TRP A 130 -2.94 11.62 -9.41
CA TRP A 130 -2.20 11.92 -8.19
C TRP A 130 -2.77 13.13 -7.43
N LYS A 131 -3.90 13.67 -7.90
CA LYS A 131 -4.45 14.92 -7.38
C LYS A 131 -4.70 14.87 -5.87
N SER A 132 -5.30 13.80 -5.36
CA SER A 132 -5.52 13.63 -3.91
C SER A 132 -4.22 13.64 -3.11
N PHE A 133 -3.16 13.09 -3.68
CA PHE A 133 -1.84 13.09 -3.07
C PHE A 133 -1.25 14.51 -3.02
N GLU A 134 -1.35 15.24 -4.11
CA GLU A 134 -0.88 16.61 -4.25
C GLU A 134 -1.64 17.60 -3.35
N GLU A 135 -2.97 17.43 -3.25
CA GLU A 135 -3.81 18.26 -2.39
C GLU A 135 -3.49 18.08 -0.89
N ILE A 136 -3.14 16.85 -0.47
CA ILE A 136 -2.84 16.55 0.94
C ILE A 136 -1.41 16.96 1.32
N PHE A 137 -0.41 16.66 0.47
CA PHE A 137 1.00 16.76 0.84
C PHE A 137 1.79 17.84 0.09
N GLY A 138 1.28 18.38 -1.04
CA GLY A 138 1.94 19.44 -1.80
C GLY A 138 3.38 19.09 -2.13
N GLU A 139 4.32 19.98 -1.78
CA GLU A 139 5.76 19.80 -1.99
C GLU A 139 6.39 18.73 -1.09
N LYS A 140 5.70 18.31 -0.03
CA LYS A 140 6.17 17.27 0.92
C LYS A 140 5.76 15.85 0.52
N GLN A 141 5.25 15.66 -0.70
CA GLN A 141 4.73 14.35 -1.14
C GLN A 141 5.74 13.20 -1.03
N ASN A 142 7.04 13.44 -1.24
CA ASN A 142 8.08 12.41 -1.08
C ASN A 142 8.30 12.01 0.40
N LEU A 143 7.84 12.83 1.35
CA LEU A 143 8.01 12.65 2.79
C LEU A 143 6.68 12.35 3.50
N PHE A 144 5.63 12.01 2.76
CA PHE A 144 4.28 11.81 3.31
C PHE A 144 4.24 10.76 4.42
N PHE A 145 5.06 9.72 4.30
CA PHE A 145 5.14 8.62 5.25
C PHE A 145 5.62 9.05 6.65
N LEU A 146 6.34 10.17 6.76
CA LEU A 146 6.78 10.68 8.06
C LEU A 146 5.59 10.97 8.98
N SER A 147 4.44 11.35 8.44
CA SER A 147 3.22 11.57 9.23
C SER A 147 2.64 10.30 9.87
N TYR A 148 3.15 9.13 9.47
CA TYR A 148 2.70 7.83 9.99
C TYR A 148 3.66 7.25 11.06
N LEU A 149 4.81 7.88 11.30
CA LEU A 149 5.83 7.42 12.26
C LEU A 149 5.51 7.89 13.69
N ASP A 150 4.45 7.37 14.29
CA ASP A 150 3.94 7.80 15.59
C ASP A 150 4.56 7.08 16.80
N ASN A 151 5.47 6.13 16.58
CA ASN A 151 6.23 5.48 17.63
C ASN A 151 7.62 6.12 17.88
N LEU A 152 7.96 7.18 17.16
CA LEU A 152 9.12 8.02 17.44
C LEU A 152 8.72 9.14 18.41
N ASN A 153 9.57 9.46 19.38
CA ASN A 153 9.38 10.66 20.17
C ASN A 153 9.72 11.93 19.36
N GLU A 154 9.45 13.10 19.89
CA GLU A 154 9.63 14.38 19.17
C GLU A 154 11.08 14.62 18.73
N GLU A 155 12.07 14.30 19.57
CA GLU A 155 13.48 14.46 19.24
C GLU A 155 13.90 13.53 18.11
N GLU A 156 13.53 12.26 18.19
CA GLU A 156 13.78 11.23 17.18
C GLU A 156 13.10 11.59 15.84
N TYR A 157 11.84 12.01 15.90
CA TYR A 157 11.10 12.47 14.73
C TYR A 157 11.80 13.64 14.04
N ASN A 158 12.18 14.67 14.80
CA ASN A 158 12.86 15.85 14.26
C ASN A 158 14.25 15.52 13.69
N LYS A 159 14.97 14.56 14.29
CA LYS A 159 16.24 14.04 13.76
C LYS A 159 16.01 13.41 12.38
N PHE A 160 15.07 12.43 12.28
CA PHE A 160 14.82 11.73 11.03
C PHE A 160 14.17 12.61 9.98
N TYR A 161 13.33 13.56 10.35
CA TYR A 161 12.78 14.54 9.42
C TYR A 161 13.90 15.27 8.65
N LYS A 162 14.93 15.77 9.34
CA LYS A 162 16.08 16.43 8.70
C LYS A 162 16.88 15.49 7.80
N ILE A 163 17.11 14.25 8.24
CA ILE A 163 17.80 13.22 7.44
C ILE A 163 17.04 12.96 6.13
N PHE A 164 15.72 12.81 6.19
CA PHE A 164 14.89 12.57 5.02
C PHE A 164 14.76 13.80 4.12
N GLU A 165 14.71 15.01 4.66
CA GLU A 165 14.77 16.24 3.83
C GLU A 165 16.07 16.31 3.02
N GLU A 166 17.20 15.99 3.63
CA GLU A 166 18.50 15.96 2.95
C GLU A 166 18.59 14.82 1.95
N ALA A 167 18.14 13.62 2.34
CA ALA A 167 18.10 12.44 1.47
C ALA A 167 17.24 12.66 0.22
N ASN A 168 16.10 13.33 0.36
CA ASN A 168 15.23 13.68 -0.76
C ASN A 168 15.95 14.62 -1.77
N LYS A 169 16.72 15.60 -1.29
CA LYS A 169 17.52 16.49 -2.15
C LYS A 169 18.64 15.74 -2.86
N ASN A 170 19.29 14.82 -2.14
CA ASN A 170 20.49 14.09 -2.61
C ASN A 170 20.16 12.77 -3.31
N LYS A 171 18.88 12.37 -3.40
CA LYS A 171 18.41 11.09 -3.96
C LYS A 171 19.01 9.86 -3.27
N THR A 172 19.09 9.90 -1.96
CA THR A 172 19.62 8.83 -1.08
C THR A 172 18.58 8.33 -0.09
N MET A 173 17.31 8.28 -0.52
CA MET A 173 16.19 7.87 0.33
C MET A 173 16.36 6.44 0.86
N ASP A 174 16.87 5.52 0.05
CA ASP A 174 17.21 4.15 0.44
C ASP A 174 18.11 4.09 1.67
N LYS A 175 19.17 4.92 1.72
CA LYS A 175 20.09 5.00 2.86
C LYS A 175 19.44 5.61 4.10
N ALA A 176 18.62 6.63 3.94
CA ALA A 176 17.89 7.25 5.05
C ALA A 176 16.86 6.27 5.66
N ILE A 177 16.19 5.49 4.82
CA ILE A 177 15.25 4.44 5.25
C ILE A 177 16.02 3.34 6.01
N GLU A 178 17.15 2.91 5.48
CA GLU A 178 18.01 1.91 6.14
C GLU A 178 18.47 2.40 7.52
N GLU A 179 18.90 3.67 7.64
CA GLU A 179 19.30 4.27 8.91
C GLU A 179 18.13 4.28 9.92
N LEU A 180 16.94 4.66 9.51
CA LEU A 180 15.75 4.67 10.37
C LEU A 180 15.41 3.25 10.87
N VAL A 181 15.42 2.25 9.99
CA VAL A 181 15.04 0.89 10.36
C VAL A 181 16.10 0.24 11.25
N LYS A 182 17.40 0.54 11.05
CA LYS A 182 18.47 0.16 11.97
C LYS A 182 18.31 0.82 13.33
N TYR A 183 18.02 2.12 13.35
CA TYR A 183 17.76 2.86 14.60
C TYR A 183 16.60 2.24 15.38
N LYS A 184 15.50 1.88 14.73
CA LYS A 184 14.38 1.17 15.34
C LYS A 184 14.86 -0.10 16.07
N LYS A 185 15.69 -0.92 15.41
CA LYS A 185 16.20 -2.18 15.98
C LYS A 185 17.10 -1.93 17.18
N GLU A 186 18.04 -1.00 17.06
CA GLU A 186 19.02 -0.67 18.11
C GLU A 186 18.36 -0.10 19.38
N ASN A 187 17.23 0.60 19.21
CA ASN A 187 16.48 1.22 20.32
C ASN A 187 15.26 0.38 20.77
N ASN A 188 15.12 -0.86 20.29
CA ASN A 188 14.05 -1.78 20.66
C ASN A 188 12.65 -1.21 20.41
N ILE A 189 12.49 -0.34 19.39
CA ILE A 189 11.19 0.14 18.95
C ILE A 189 10.50 -0.99 18.20
N SER A 190 9.33 -1.43 18.68
CA SER A 190 8.64 -2.61 18.12
C SER A 190 8.21 -2.41 16.68
N THR A 191 7.62 -1.27 16.37
CA THR A 191 7.18 -0.85 15.03
C THR A 191 7.34 0.65 14.86
N LEU A 192 7.54 1.14 13.64
CA LEU A 192 7.67 2.57 13.37
C LEU A 192 6.31 3.28 13.31
N GLU A 193 5.32 2.66 12.69
CA GLU A 193 3.91 3.03 12.77
C GLU A 193 3.24 2.19 13.87
N SER A 194 2.43 2.78 14.76
CA SER A 194 1.71 2.00 15.77
C SER A 194 0.52 1.26 15.18
N TYR A 195 0.12 0.14 15.80
CA TYR A 195 -1.09 -0.59 15.40
C TYR A 195 -2.36 0.25 15.54
N LYS A 196 -2.38 1.17 16.49
CA LYS A 196 -3.47 2.13 16.65
C LYS A 196 -3.52 3.10 15.48
N HIS A 197 -2.36 3.58 15.04
CA HIS A 197 -2.29 4.54 13.94
C HIS A 197 -2.76 3.91 12.63
N ILE A 198 -2.21 2.74 12.23
CA ILE A 198 -2.66 2.05 11.00
C ILE A 198 -4.15 1.68 11.07
N PHE A 199 -4.66 1.23 12.22
CA PHE A 199 -6.09 0.95 12.38
C PHE A 199 -6.91 2.22 12.14
N ASN A 200 -6.58 3.35 12.79
CA ASN A 200 -7.28 4.62 12.61
C ASN A 200 -7.23 5.07 11.14
N ARG A 201 -6.09 4.96 10.49
CA ARG A 201 -5.89 5.27 9.06
C ARG A 201 -6.82 4.43 8.17
N THR A 202 -7.01 3.14 8.49
CA THR A 202 -7.96 2.29 7.75
C THR A 202 -9.41 2.71 7.99
N GLN A 203 -9.78 3.13 9.20
CA GLN A 203 -11.14 3.62 9.50
C GLN A 203 -11.40 4.98 8.82
N GLU A 204 -10.41 5.87 8.79
CA GLU A 204 -10.47 7.14 8.06
C GLU A 204 -10.71 6.90 6.57
N PHE A 205 -9.97 5.98 5.95
CA PHE A 205 -10.18 5.63 4.55
C PHE A 205 -11.57 5.02 4.30
N LYS A 206 -12.06 4.15 5.18
CA LYS A 206 -13.44 3.62 5.07
C LYS A 206 -14.49 4.73 5.17
N LYS A 207 -14.31 5.67 6.09
CA LYS A 207 -15.19 6.84 6.21
C LYS A 207 -15.16 7.66 4.93
N TYR A 208 -13.98 7.94 4.38
CA TYR A 208 -13.82 8.62 3.10
C TYR A 208 -14.57 7.91 1.97
N LEU A 209 -14.41 6.58 1.83
CA LEU A 209 -15.11 5.80 0.82
C LEU A 209 -16.64 5.88 0.97
N LYS A 210 -17.13 5.78 2.19
CA LYS A 210 -18.55 5.88 2.50
C LYS A 210 -19.14 7.24 2.09
N GLU A 211 -18.47 8.32 2.44
CA GLU A 211 -18.88 9.68 2.11
C GLU A 211 -18.79 9.96 0.61
N LYS A 212 -17.69 9.53 -0.01
CA LYS A 212 -17.42 9.76 -1.44
C LYS A 212 -18.39 9.03 -2.36
N HIS A 213 -18.83 7.83 -1.97
CA HIS A 213 -19.65 6.93 -2.77
C HIS A 213 -21.07 6.75 -2.21
N ILE A 214 -21.55 7.67 -1.38
CA ILE A 214 -22.87 7.57 -0.72
C ILE A 214 -24.02 7.36 -1.69
N GLY A 215 -23.94 7.94 -2.89
CA GLY A 215 -24.97 7.82 -3.93
C GLY A 215 -24.96 6.49 -4.69
N SER A 216 -23.89 5.67 -4.58
CA SER A 216 -23.73 4.40 -5.30
C SER A 216 -23.38 3.21 -4.38
N ILE A 217 -23.37 3.40 -3.06
CA ILE A 217 -22.89 2.39 -2.10
C ILE A 217 -23.73 1.10 -2.18
N ASP A 218 -25.01 1.20 -2.46
CA ASP A 218 -25.94 0.08 -2.57
C ASP A 218 -26.01 -0.52 -3.99
N ASP A 219 -25.40 0.14 -4.98
CA ASP A 219 -25.29 -0.39 -6.35
C ASP A 219 -24.15 -1.41 -6.45
N LEU A 220 -24.49 -2.67 -6.26
CA LEU A 220 -23.55 -3.78 -6.36
C LEU A 220 -23.22 -4.19 -7.80
N SER A 221 -23.84 -3.60 -8.81
CA SER A 221 -23.57 -3.88 -10.23
C SER A 221 -22.20 -3.37 -10.68
N GLN A 222 -21.66 -2.35 -9.98
CA GLN A 222 -20.34 -1.79 -10.20
C GLN A 222 -19.51 -1.91 -8.93
N LYS A 223 -18.20 -2.12 -9.08
CA LYS A 223 -17.27 -2.31 -7.97
C LYS A 223 -16.31 -1.15 -7.83
N ILE A 224 -15.89 -0.92 -6.59
CA ILE A 224 -14.79 -0.02 -6.24
C ILE A 224 -13.61 -0.90 -5.84
N ILE A 225 -12.49 -0.75 -6.53
CA ILE A 225 -11.32 -1.59 -6.35
C ILE A 225 -10.26 -0.81 -5.57
N ILE A 226 -9.66 -1.42 -4.57
CA ILE A 226 -8.60 -0.83 -3.76
C ILE A 226 -7.36 -1.74 -3.84
N VAL A 227 -6.34 -1.33 -4.59
CA VAL A 227 -5.08 -2.06 -4.68
C VAL A 227 -4.13 -1.57 -3.59
N THR A 228 -3.81 -2.45 -2.65
CA THR A 228 -3.11 -2.12 -1.42
C THR A 228 -2.23 -3.30 -0.95
N HIS A 229 -2.05 -3.48 0.34
CA HIS A 229 -1.05 -4.33 0.97
C HIS A 229 -1.66 -5.27 2.01
N GLY A 230 -0.88 -6.29 2.38
CA GLY A 230 -1.30 -7.30 3.34
C GLY A 230 -1.61 -6.75 4.72
N GLY A 231 -0.73 -5.88 5.25
CA GLY A 231 -0.94 -5.23 6.54
C GLY A 231 -2.17 -4.33 6.54
N PHE A 232 -2.32 -3.46 5.52
CA PHE A 232 -3.48 -2.58 5.40
C PHE A 232 -4.81 -3.37 5.34
N ILE A 233 -4.86 -4.47 4.57
CA ILE A 233 -6.06 -5.33 4.48
C ILE A 233 -6.39 -5.94 5.84
N LYS A 234 -5.39 -6.47 6.56
CA LYS A 234 -5.58 -7.04 7.89
C LYS A 234 -6.23 -6.04 8.85
N PHE A 235 -5.68 -4.83 8.96
CA PHE A 235 -6.24 -3.78 9.82
C PHE A 235 -7.60 -3.28 9.32
N SER A 236 -7.82 -3.21 8.02
CA SER A 236 -9.12 -2.83 7.44
C SER A 236 -10.23 -3.82 7.75
N THR A 237 -9.91 -5.09 7.93
CA THR A 237 -10.88 -6.15 8.21
C THR A 237 -11.02 -6.46 9.69
N SER A 238 -10.12 -5.96 10.54
CA SER A 238 -10.17 -6.09 11.98
C SER A 238 -11.33 -5.29 12.59
N LYS A 239 -11.97 -5.84 13.63
CA LYS A 239 -13.08 -5.19 14.36
C LYS A 239 -12.61 -4.20 15.43
N SER A 240 -11.38 -4.36 15.91
CA SER A 240 -10.82 -3.50 16.96
C SER A 240 -9.32 -3.35 16.83
N VAL A 241 -8.79 -2.29 17.44
CA VAL A 241 -7.35 -2.17 17.69
C VAL A 241 -6.94 -3.24 18.68
N LEU A 242 -5.97 -4.04 18.33
CA LEU A 242 -5.44 -5.05 19.23
C LEU A 242 -4.45 -4.46 20.21
N ASN A 243 -4.60 -4.83 21.46
CA ASN A 243 -3.57 -4.70 22.47
C ASN A 243 -2.51 -5.79 22.21
N GLN A 244 -1.67 -5.60 21.18
CA GLN A 244 -0.69 -6.60 20.82
C GLN A 244 0.60 -6.40 21.60
N LYS A 245 1.05 -7.49 22.21
CA LYS A 245 2.35 -7.56 22.89
C LYS A 245 3.47 -8.09 21.97
N ALA A 246 3.13 -8.61 20.79
CA ALA A 246 4.09 -9.14 19.83
C ALA A 246 3.63 -8.94 18.37
N PHE A 247 4.57 -8.70 17.47
CA PHE A 247 4.37 -8.46 16.03
C PHE A 247 3.58 -9.58 15.30
N ASN A 248 3.61 -10.80 15.80
CA ASN A 248 2.95 -11.96 15.20
C ASN A 248 1.56 -12.28 15.79
N ASP A 249 1.06 -11.47 16.70
CA ASP A 249 -0.23 -11.70 17.37
C ASP A 249 -1.36 -10.97 16.61
N TRP A 250 -1.63 -11.43 15.38
CA TRP A 250 -2.68 -10.85 14.54
C TRP A 250 -4.08 -11.18 15.03
N PRO A 251 -5.09 -10.29 14.80
CA PRO A 251 -6.48 -10.59 15.13
C PRO A 251 -6.91 -11.89 14.47
N LYS A 252 -7.56 -12.76 15.24
CA LYS A 252 -8.17 -13.99 14.70
C LYS A 252 -9.30 -13.72 13.71
N ASP A 253 -9.86 -12.52 13.73
CA ASP A 253 -10.98 -12.08 12.90
C ASP A 253 -10.56 -11.22 11.68
N CYS A 254 -9.26 -11.00 11.45
CA CYS A 254 -8.79 -10.30 10.26
C CYS A 254 -8.66 -11.24 9.04
N CYS A 255 -8.81 -10.67 7.86
CA CYS A 255 -8.59 -11.39 6.61
C CYS A 255 -7.12 -11.33 6.17
N PHE A 256 -6.61 -12.48 5.73
CA PHE A 256 -5.33 -12.57 5.03
C PHE A 256 -5.62 -12.68 3.54
N ALA A 257 -5.00 -11.79 2.76
CA ALA A 257 -5.08 -11.83 1.30
C ALA A 257 -3.80 -12.45 0.74
N ASP A 258 -3.94 -13.41 -0.16
CA ASP A 258 -2.84 -13.85 -1.01
C ASP A 258 -2.49 -12.78 -2.06
N ASN A 259 -1.32 -12.88 -2.70
CA ASN A 259 -0.94 -11.93 -3.74
C ASN A 259 -1.95 -11.91 -4.88
N CYS A 260 -2.39 -10.73 -5.29
CA CYS A 260 -3.45 -10.47 -6.28
C CYS A 260 -4.83 -11.10 -5.93
N GLU A 261 -5.04 -11.48 -4.69
CA GLU A 261 -6.35 -11.93 -4.21
C GLU A 261 -7.28 -10.74 -3.95
N PHE A 262 -8.55 -10.90 -4.37
CA PHE A 262 -9.63 -9.94 -4.14
C PHE A 262 -10.42 -10.33 -2.88
N ILE A 263 -10.59 -9.39 -1.98
CA ILE A 263 -11.36 -9.59 -0.75
C ILE A 263 -12.46 -8.53 -0.68
N SER A 264 -13.71 -8.98 -0.49
CA SER A 264 -14.82 -8.07 -0.23
C SER A 264 -14.72 -7.53 1.20
N VAL A 265 -14.74 -6.21 1.34
CA VAL A 265 -14.66 -5.51 2.63
C VAL A 265 -15.95 -4.71 2.83
N ASN A 266 -16.61 -4.92 3.98
CA ASN A 266 -17.75 -4.12 4.39
C ASN A 266 -17.25 -2.78 4.95
N ILE A 267 -17.89 -1.69 4.49
CA ILE A 267 -17.52 -0.32 4.86
C ILE A 267 -18.69 0.37 5.55
#